data_d1149e765facb5d9ce98a975665ff9f6
#
_entry.id   d1149e765facb5d9ce98a975665ff9f6
#
_cell.length_a   1.000
_cell.length_b   1.000
_cell.length_c   1.000
_cell.angle_alpha   90.00
_cell.angle_beta   90.00
_cell.angle_gamma   90.00
#
_symmetry.space_group_name_H-M   'P 1'
#
loop_
_entity.id
_entity.type
_entity.pdbx_description
1 polymer ?
#
loop_
_entity_poly.entity_id
_entity_poly.type
_entity_poly.pdbx_seq_one_letter_code
_entity_poly.pdbx_strand_id
1 'polypeptide(L)' 'MAVVSAISGFARAEAAAAAGRLAAIHALMELRVVDEDERALWACDTWDACAAEIGAALNISGRKASGQMHMAQAL' A
#
# COMPACT_ATOMS: atom_id res chain seq x y z
N MET A 1 1.13 34.03 4.68
CA MET A 1 0.35 33.99 5.90
C MET A 1 0.56 32.65 6.61
N ALA A 2 0.71 32.70 7.91
CA ALA A 2 1.07 31.51 8.70
C ALA A 2 0.07 30.36 8.56
N VAL A 3 -1.23 30.67 8.55
CA VAL A 3 -2.27 29.63 8.44
C VAL A 3 -2.23 28.95 7.08
N VAL A 4 -2.08 29.73 6.01
CA VAL A 4 -1.99 29.16 4.65
C VAL A 4 -0.72 28.32 4.51
N SER A 5 0.39 28.78 5.08
CA SER A 5 1.64 28.01 5.07
C SER A 5 1.48 26.69 5.84
N ALA A 6 0.76 26.71 6.96
CA ALA A 6 0.48 25.51 7.72
C ALA A 6 -0.37 24.52 6.92
N ILE A 7 -1.40 24.99 6.23
CA ILE A 7 -2.22 24.14 5.37
C ILE A 7 -1.36 23.48 4.27
N SER A 8 -0.52 24.28 3.61
CA SER A 8 0.37 23.76 2.57
C SER A 8 1.37 22.77 3.13
N GLY A 9 1.89 23.03 4.33
CA GLY A 9 2.82 22.13 5.02
C GLY A 9 2.19 20.79 5.34
N PHE A 10 0.96 20.80 5.87
CA PHE A 10 0.25 19.56 6.17
C PHE A 10 -0.10 18.78 4.90
N ALA A 11 -0.49 19.48 3.83
CA ALA A 11 -0.78 18.83 2.55
C ALA A 11 0.46 18.12 2.00
N ARG A 12 1.63 18.75 2.10
CA ARG A 12 2.89 18.12 1.70
C ARG A 12 3.24 16.92 2.57
N ALA A 13 3.02 17.05 3.88
CA ALA A 13 3.26 15.95 4.81
C ALA A 13 2.35 14.76 4.50
N GLU A 14 1.09 15.00 4.20
CA GLU A 14 0.15 13.94 3.81
C GLU A 14 0.59 13.26 2.52
N ALA A 15 1.02 14.03 1.52
CA ALA A 15 1.50 13.47 0.26
C ALA A 15 2.74 12.61 0.48
N ALA A 16 3.69 13.08 1.29
CA ALA A 16 4.89 12.31 1.62
C ALA A 16 4.55 11.05 2.38
N ALA A 17 3.61 11.12 3.33
CA ALA A 17 3.17 9.95 4.11
C ALA A 17 2.46 8.94 3.20
N ALA A 18 1.63 9.41 2.28
CA ALA A 18 0.94 8.54 1.32
C ALA A 18 1.94 7.82 0.41
N ALA A 19 2.94 8.54 -0.10
CA ALA A 19 3.99 7.96 -0.93
C ALA A 19 4.79 6.91 -0.13
N GLY A 20 5.12 7.21 1.11
CA GLY A 20 5.83 6.27 2.00
C GLY A 20 5.00 5.03 2.26
N ARG A 21 3.69 5.19 2.48
CA ARG A 21 2.78 4.07 2.69
C ARG A 21 2.73 3.17 1.46
N LEU A 22 2.61 3.74 0.26
CA LEU A 22 2.58 2.97 -0.98
C LEU A 22 3.91 2.25 -1.22
N ALA A 23 5.03 2.89 -0.92
CA ALA A 23 6.33 2.25 -1.02
C ALA A 23 6.45 1.07 -0.06
N ALA A 24 5.95 1.21 1.17
CA ALA A 24 5.95 0.13 2.15
C ALA A 24 5.05 -1.03 1.72
N ILE A 25 3.88 -0.73 1.14
CA ILE A 25 2.98 -1.75 0.58
C ILE A 25 3.68 -2.52 -0.54
N HIS A 26 4.35 -1.80 -1.43
CA HIS A 26 5.10 -2.42 -2.52
C HIS A 26 6.20 -3.35 -1.98
N ALA A 27 6.93 -2.89 -0.96
CA ALA A 27 7.97 -3.69 -0.33
C ALA A 27 7.40 -4.96 0.30
N LEU A 28 6.24 -4.87 0.96
CA LEU A 28 5.57 -6.04 1.53
C LEU A 28 5.18 -7.03 0.43
N MET A 29 4.63 -6.54 -0.67
CA MET A 29 4.25 -7.38 -1.80
C MET A 29 5.46 -8.14 -2.35
N GLU A 30 6.60 -7.47 -2.48
CA GLU A 30 7.83 -8.10 -2.95
C GLU A 30 8.32 -9.18 -1.98
N LEU A 31 8.21 -8.91 -0.68
CA LEU A 31 8.60 -9.89 0.34
C LEU A 31 7.71 -11.15 0.31
N ARG A 32 6.46 -11.02 -0.13
CA ARG A 32 5.53 -12.14 -0.21
C ARG A 32 5.68 -12.95 -1.49
N VAL A 33 6.37 -12.41 -2.47
CA VAL A 33 6.64 -13.10 -3.73
C VAL A 33 7.94 -13.87 -3.58
N VAL A 34 7.83 -15.10 -3.08
CA VAL A 34 9.00 -15.90 -2.73
C VAL A 34 9.45 -16.77 -3.89
N ASP A 35 8.50 -17.34 -4.64
CA ASP A 35 8.78 -18.31 -5.69
C ASP A 35 7.87 -18.06 -6.88
N GLU A 36 8.47 -17.88 -8.06
CA GLU A 36 7.74 -17.64 -9.30
C GLU A 36 6.80 -18.78 -9.66
N ASP A 37 7.27 -20.02 -9.53
CA ASP A 37 6.49 -21.19 -9.88
C ASP A 37 5.30 -21.37 -8.94
N GLU A 38 5.54 -21.22 -7.67
CA GLU A 38 4.47 -21.28 -6.67
C GLU A 38 3.50 -20.12 -6.84
N ARG A 39 4.02 -18.95 -7.14
CA ARG A 39 3.20 -17.77 -7.33
C ARG A 39 2.21 -17.94 -8.47
N ALA A 40 2.58 -18.60 -9.53
CA ALA A 40 1.70 -18.85 -10.66
C ALA A 40 0.44 -19.63 -10.25
N LEU A 41 0.58 -20.50 -9.26
CA LEU A 41 -0.52 -21.32 -8.76
C LEU A 41 -1.34 -20.62 -7.67
N TRP A 42 -0.73 -19.73 -6.91
CA TRP A 42 -1.33 -19.15 -5.71
C TRP A 42 -1.47 -17.64 -5.77
N ALA A 43 -1.34 -17.05 -6.94
CA ALA A 43 -1.31 -15.60 -7.08
C ALA A 43 -2.51 -14.92 -6.42
N CYS A 44 -3.70 -15.49 -6.59
CA CYS A 44 -4.92 -14.92 -5.99
C CYS A 44 -4.90 -15.00 -4.47
N ASP A 45 -4.49 -16.14 -3.92
CA ASP A 45 -4.43 -16.34 -2.47
C ASP A 45 -3.37 -15.42 -1.85
N THR A 46 -2.22 -15.29 -2.50
CA THR A 46 -1.15 -14.42 -2.02
C THR A 46 -1.60 -12.96 -2.03
N TRP A 47 -2.27 -12.55 -3.09
CA TRP A 47 -2.81 -11.18 -3.19
C TRP A 47 -3.81 -10.92 -2.08
N ASP A 48 -4.76 -11.83 -1.88
CA ASP A 48 -5.79 -11.70 -0.85
C ASP A 48 -5.19 -11.69 0.56
N ALA A 49 -4.19 -12.53 0.81
CA ALA A 49 -3.49 -12.55 2.09
C ALA A 49 -2.76 -11.23 2.35
N CYS A 50 -2.07 -10.67 1.35
CA CYS A 50 -1.45 -9.36 1.44
C CYS A 50 -2.48 -8.28 1.73
N ALA A 51 -3.59 -8.29 0.99
CA ALA A 51 -4.65 -7.31 1.17
C ALA A 51 -5.23 -7.38 2.59
N ALA A 52 -5.39 -8.58 3.13
CA ALA A 52 -5.87 -8.76 4.50
C ALA A 52 -4.87 -8.20 5.53
N GLU A 53 -3.58 -8.44 5.35
CA GLU A 53 -2.55 -7.89 6.23
C GLU A 53 -2.53 -6.37 6.19
N ILE A 54 -2.56 -5.80 4.98
CA ILE A 54 -2.55 -4.35 4.79
C ILE A 54 -3.83 -3.75 5.35
N GLY A 55 -4.97 -4.40 5.10
CA GLY A 55 -6.25 -3.96 5.64
C GLY A 55 -6.25 -3.92 7.15
N ALA A 56 -5.70 -4.93 7.79
CA ALA A 56 -5.58 -4.98 9.25
C ALA A 56 -4.65 -3.87 9.77
N ALA A 57 -3.51 -3.67 9.13
CA ALA A 57 -2.55 -2.65 9.53
C ALA A 57 -3.11 -1.23 9.39
N LEU A 58 -3.88 -0.98 8.34
CA LEU A 58 -4.46 0.34 8.07
C LEU A 58 -5.87 0.50 8.61
N ASN A 59 -6.44 -0.57 9.18
CA ASN A 59 -7.82 -0.61 9.66
C ASN A 59 -8.81 -0.24 8.54
N ILE A 60 -8.63 -0.84 7.37
CA ILE A 60 -9.49 -0.67 6.20
C ILE A 60 -9.93 -2.03 5.68
N SER A 61 -10.92 -2.02 4.79
CA SER A 61 -11.40 -3.27 4.19
C SER A 61 -10.37 -3.89 3.27
N GLY A 62 -10.47 -5.20 3.03
CA GLY A 62 -9.61 -5.88 2.08
C GLY A 62 -9.72 -5.31 0.66
N ARG A 63 -10.92 -4.85 0.26
CA ARG A 63 -11.12 -4.21 -1.04
C ARG A 63 -10.33 -2.93 -1.17
N LYS A 64 -10.36 -2.08 -0.12
CA LYS A 64 -9.58 -0.83 -0.11
C LYS A 64 -8.08 -1.14 -0.09
N ALA A 65 -7.67 -2.15 0.66
CA ALA A 65 -6.28 -2.57 0.71
C ALA A 65 -5.82 -3.06 -0.67
N SER A 66 -6.64 -3.83 -1.37
CA SER A 66 -6.34 -4.27 -2.73
C SER A 66 -6.16 -3.07 -3.68
N GLY A 67 -7.00 -2.05 -3.53
CA GLY A 67 -6.86 -0.81 -4.28
C GLY A 67 -5.51 -0.12 -4.02
N GLN A 68 -5.07 -0.08 -2.77
CA GLN A 68 -3.76 0.47 -2.41
C GLN A 68 -2.63 -0.35 -3.04
N MET A 69 -2.77 -1.67 -3.08
CA MET A 69 -1.78 -2.54 -3.71
C MET A 69 -1.66 -2.26 -5.21
N HIS A 70 -2.80 -2.08 -5.91
CA HIS A 70 -2.79 -1.72 -7.33
C HIS A 70 -2.09 -0.39 -7.56
N MET A 71 -2.36 0.60 -6.71
CA MET A 71 -1.69 1.89 -6.80
C MET A 71 -0.18 1.75 -6.57
N ALA A 72 0.23 0.93 -5.60
CA ALA A 72 1.63 0.71 -5.30
C ALA A 72 2.36 0.08 -6.49
N GLN A 73 1.71 -0.82 -7.22
CA GLN A 73 2.30 -1.44 -8.41
C GLN A 73 2.54 -0.44 -9.54
N ALA A 74 1.72 0.61 -9.60
CA ALA A 74 1.80 1.61 -10.66
C ALA A 74 2.95 2.59 -10.47
N LEU A 75 3.57 2.61 -9.32
CA LEU A 75 4.66 3.55 -9.02
C LEU A 75 6.02 3.15 -9.62
#